data_45d9a566140c0b0150cae3c2492177d6
#
_entry.id   45d9a566140c0b0150cae3c2492177d6
#
_cell.length_a   1.000
_cell.length_b   1.000
_cell.length_c   1.000
_cell.angle_alpha   90.00
_cell.angle_beta   90.00
_cell.angle_gamma   90.00
#
_symmetry.space_group_name_H-M   'P 1'
#
loop_
_entity.id
_entity.type
_entity.pdbx_description
1 polymer ?
#
loop_
_entity_poly.entity_id
_entity_poly.type
_entity_poly.pdbx_seq_one_letter_code
_entity_poly.pdbx_strand_id
1 'polypeptide(L)'
;MFEHPGEATLPTSGFLCATGGMIVICAGTTGYNVTMDLRYHWMRQKRFQGSHLSNDEQAAAVTALVADGRVDPCLSETYRFDDIPHCHQLMLDNKHPYGNMAVLVNAPQPGLGRA
;
A
#
# COMPACT_ATOMS: atom_id res chain seq x y z
N MET A 1 -8.70 -4.86 6.59
CA MET A 1 -8.75 -3.67 5.70
C MET A 1 -7.47 -2.89 5.86
N PHE A 2 -6.81 -2.53 4.76
CA PHE A 2 -5.66 -1.62 4.79
C PHE A 2 -6.14 -0.18 4.66
N GLU A 3 -5.57 0.69 5.48
CA GLU A 3 -5.87 2.11 5.52
C GLU A 3 -4.57 2.90 5.42
N HIS A 4 -4.49 3.80 4.45
CA HIS A 4 -3.31 4.59 4.18
C HIS A 4 -3.60 6.11 4.13
N PRO A 5 -4.72 6.58 3.54
CA PRO A 5 -4.99 8.02 3.47
C PRO A 5 -5.22 8.66 4.84
N GLY A 6 -5.88 7.99 5.77
CA GLY A 6 -6.13 8.51 7.10
C GLY A 6 -7.40 9.36 7.18
N GLU A 7 -7.26 10.68 7.40
CA GLU A 7 -8.36 11.58 7.72
C GLU A 7 -9.55 11.46 6.77
N ALA A 8 -9.31 11.44 5.46
CA ALA A 8 -10.37 11.43 4.46
C ALA A 8 -11.14 10.11 4.37
N THR A 9 -10.53 8.97 4.71
CA THR A 9 -11.11 7.64 4.44
C THR A 9 -11.32 6.77 5.66
N LEU A 10 -10.62 7.03 6.77
CA LEU A 10 -10.69 6.20 7.96
C LEU A 10 -12.12 6.08 8.55
N PRO A 11 -12.96 7.14 8.59
CA PRO A 11 -14.33 7.01 9.05
C PRO A 11 -15.15 6.01 8.20
N THR A 12 -14.97 6.06 6.89
CA THR A 12 -15.63 5.13 5.94
C THR A 12 -15.08 3.72 6.10
N SER A 13 -13.78 3.57 6.26
CA SER A 13 -13.13 2.29 6.55
C SER A 13 -13.66 1.69 7.87
N GLY A 14 -13.85 2.54 8.89
CA GLY A 14 -14.47 2.18 10.15
C GLY A 14 -15.89 1.63 9.98
N PHE A 15 -16.67 2.23 9.12
CA PHE A 15 -18.04 1.78 8.80
C PHE A 15 -18.03 0.45 8.01
N LEU A 16 -17.25 0.36 6.93
CA LEU A 16 -17.24 -0.75 5.98
C LEU A 16 -16.56 -2.02 6.51
N CYS A 17 -15.62 -1.89 7.44
CA CYS A 17 -14.91 -3.05 7.99
C CYS A 17 -15.90 -4.05 8.60
N ALA A 18 -15.74 -5.31 8.27
CA ALA A 18 -16.60 -6.39 8.75
C ALA A 18 -16.61 -6.50 10.29
N THR A 19 -17.67 -7.07 10.84
CA THR A 19 -17.76 -7.40 12.29
C THR A 19 -16.61 -8.33 12.69
N GLY A 20 -15.92 -8.03 13.78
CA GLY A 20 -14.71 -8.73 14.22
C GLY A 20 -13.47 -8.43 13.38
N GLY A 21 -13.59 -7.63 12.33
CA GLY A 21 -12.51 -7.32 11.41
C GLY A 21 -11.44 -6.40 12.00
N MET A 22 -10.35 -6.26 11.25
CA MET A 22 -9.23 -5.40 11.63
C MET A 22 -9.00 -4.33 10.57
N ILE A 23 -8.78 -3.09 11.00
CA ILE A 23 -8.28 -2.00 10.19
C ILE A 23 -6.81 -1.80 10.56
N VAL A 24 -5.93 -1.94 9.58
CA VAL A 24 -4.49 -1.69 9.75
C VAL A 24 -4.18 -0.37 9.08
N ILE A 25 -3.64 0.57 9.86
CA ILE A 25 -3.21 1.89 9.36
C ILE A 25 -1.70 1.98 9.37
N CYS A 26 -1.11 2.44 8.27
CA CYS A 26 0.33 2.63 8.13
C CYS A 26 0.74 4.04 7.72
N ALA A 27 -0.20 4.93 7.42
CA ALA A 27 0.07 6.31 7.05
C ALA A 27 -1.16 7.21 7.26
N GLY A 28 -0.99 8.50 7.05
CA GLY A 28 -2.05 9.51 7.14
C GLY A 28 -1.84 10.59 6.07
N THR A 29 -1.85 10.19 4.80
CA THR A 29 -1.51 11.05 3.66
C THR A 29 -2.43 12.28 3.53
N THR A 30 -3.69 12.14 3.94
CA THR A 30 -4.69 13.23 3.87
C THR A 30 -4.86 13.99 5.18
N GLY A 31 -4.20 13.55 6.25
CA GLY A 31 -4.25 14.16 7.56
C GLY A 31 -4.21 13.14 8.69
N TYR A 32 -3.92 13.63 9.90
CA TYR A 32 -3.65 12.79 11.07
C TYR A 32 -4.77 12.83 12.11
N ASN A 33 -5.70 13.78 12.01
CA ASN A 33 -6.77 13.96 12.98
C ASN A 33 -8.09 13.48 12.40
N VAL A 34 -8.64 12.43 12.99
CA VAL A 34 -9.83 11.76 12.47
C VAL A 34 -10.94 11.77 13.50
N THR A 35 -12.12 12.20 13.08
CA THR A 35 -13.36 12.03 13.84
C THR A 35 -14.12 10.82 13.30
N MET A 36 -14.41 9.85 14.15
CA MET A 36 -15.15 8.66 13.77
C MET A 36 -16.21 8.27 14.78
N ASP A 37 -17.28 7.64 14.30
CA ASP A 37 -18.34 7.12 15.17
C ASP A 37 -17.89 5.81 15.81
N LEU A 38 -17.61 5.86 17.11
CA LEU A 38 -17.12 4.71 17.86
C LEU A 38 -18.16 3.58 17.97
N ARG A 39 -19.46 3.87 17.79
CA ARG A 39 -20.50 2.84 17.82
C ARG A 39 -20.24 1.75 16.80
N TYR A 40 -19.80 2.10 15.60
CA TYR A 40 -19.42 1.12 14.57
C TYR A 40 -18.18 0.30 14.96
N HIS A 41 -17.41 0.77 15.90
CA HIS A 41 -16.21 0.10 16.37
C HIS A 41 -16.51 -0.93 17.46
N TRP A 42 -17.08 -0.47 18.63
CA TRP A 42 -17.31 -1.40 19.73
C TRP A 42 -18.46 -2.36 19.49
N MET A 43 -19.60 -1.89 18.93
CA MET A 43 -20.75 -2.77 18.69
C MET A 43 -20.46 -3.90 17.72
N ARG A 44 -19.50 -3.71 16.83
CA ARG A 44 -19.08 -4.72 15.87
C ARG A 44 -17.72 -5.34 16.21
N GLN A 45 -17.23 -5.13 17.41
CA GLN A 45 -16.00 -5.76 17.93
C GLN A 45 -14.79 -5.63 16.99
N LYS A 46 -14.65 -4.49 16.31
CA LYS A 46 -13.57 -4.24 15.35
C LYS A 46 -12.27 -3.92 16.07
N ARG A 47 -11.17 -4.17 15.38
CA ARG A 47 -9.82 -3.86 15.86
C ARG A 47 -9.22 -2.75 15.02
N PHE A 48 -8.41 -1.92 15.66
CA PHE A 48 -7.64 -0.87 15.01
C PHE A 48 -6.16 -1.09 15.35
N GLN A 49 -5.32 -1.25 14.34
CA GLN A 49 -3.92 -1.61 14.50
C GLN A 49 -3.04 -0.65 13.71
N GLY A 50 -2.10 0.01 14.40
CA GLY A 50 -1.02 0.71 13.74
C GLY A 50 0.04 -0.26 13.20
N SER A 51 0.62 0.07 12.06
CA SER A 51 1.73 -0.66 11.45
C SER A 51 2.80 0.34 11.03
N HIS A 52 4.03 0.12 11.44
CA HIS A 52 5.15 0.99 11.11
C HIS A 52 6.41 0.16 10.89
N LEU A 53 6.95 0.26 9.69
CA LEU A 53 8.14 -0.47 9.23
C LEU A 53 7.98 -2.01 9.29
N SER A 54 8.96 -2.70 8.79
CA SER A 54 9.13 -4.13 8.91
C SER A 54 10.55 -4.43 9.40
N ASN A 55 10.72 -5.57 10.05
CA ASN A 55 12.06 -6.12 10.29
C ASN A 55 12.51 -6.94 9.07
N ASP A 56 13.76 -7.38 9.09
CA ASP A 56 14.37 -8.11 7.98
C ASP A 56 13.64 -9.44 7.68
N GLU A 57 13.17 -10.13 8.72
CA GLU A 57 12.43 -11.37 8.58
C GLU A 57 11.08 -11.16 7.86
N GLN A 58 10.35 -10.11 8.24
CA GLN A 58 9.09 -9.74 7.61
C GLN A 58 9.29 -9.30 6.16
N ALA A 59 10.35 -8.52 5.88
CA ALA A 59 10.69 -8.10 4.53
C ALA A 59 11.04 -9.30 3.64
N ALA A 60 11.83 -10.24 4.15
CA ALA A 60 12.15 -11.48 3.45
C ALA A 60 10.90 -12.33 3.19
N ALA A 61 10.00 -12.44 4.17
CA ALA A 61 8.75 -13.19 4.02
C ALA A 61 7.84 -12.60 2.93
N VAL A 62 7.68 -11.29 2.87
CA VAL A 62 6.90 -10.63 1.80
C VAL A 62 7.57 -10.83 0.44
N THR A 63 8.89 -10.72 0.36
CA THR A 63 9.64 -10.97 -0.87
C THR A 63 9.42 -12.41 -1.37
N ALA A 64 9.45 -13.39 -0.49
CA ALA A 64 9.16 -14.77 -0.83
C ALA A 64 7.72 -14.95 -1.35
N LEU A 65 6.73 -14.31 -0.73
CA LEU A 65 5.34 -14.36 -1.19
C LEU A 65 5.16 -13.79 -2.60
N VAL A 66 5.90 -12.73 -2.92
CA VAL A 66 5.91 -12.15 -4.29
C VAL A 66 6.59 -13.10 -5.26
N ALA A 67 7.75 -13.66 -4.90
CA ALA A 67 8.49 -14.62 -5.74
C ALA A 67 7.67 -15.88 -6.04
N ASP A 68 6.91 -16.36 -5.07
CA ASP A 68 6.01 -17.52 -5.21
C ASP A 68 4.70 -17.19 -5.97
N GLY A 69 4.51 -15.94 -6.39
CA GLY A 69 3.28 -15.49 -7.07
C GLY A 69 2.04 -15.47 -6.17
N ARG A 70 2.19 -15.55 -4.85
CA ARG A 70 1.08 -15.49 -3.87
C ARG A 70 0.61 -14.07 -3.58
N VAL A 71 1.47 -13.09 -3.81
CA VAL A 71 1.17 -11.66 -3.73
C VAL A 71 1.57 -11.02 -5.04
N ASP A 72 0.64 -10.33 -5.66
CA ASP A 72 0.90 -9.52 -6.86
C ASP A 72 1.35 -8.11 -6.40
N PRO A 73 2.60 -7.70 -6.72
CA PRO A 73 3.07 -6.36 -6.39
C PRO A 73 2.43 -5.27 -7.26
N CYS A 74 1.52 -5.63 -8.16
CA CYS A 74 0.85 -4.72 -9.09
C CYS A 74 1.85 -3.90 -9.93
N LEU A 75 2.93 -4.53 -10.40
CA LEU A 75 3.89 -3.87 -11.29
C LEU A 75 3.23 -3.55 -12.62
N SER A 76 3.18 -2.28 -12.98
CA SER A 76 2.57 -1.80 -14.23
C SER A 76 3.61 -1.51 -15.30
N GLU A 77 4.63 -0.75 -14.98
CA GLU A 77 5.66 -0.35 -15.93
C GLU A 77 7.06 -0.36 -15.32
N THR A 78 8.05 -0.58 -16.18
CA THR A 78 9.47 -0.49 -15.82
C THR A 78 10.16 0.58 -16.65
N TYR A 79 11.03 1.31 -15.99
CA TYR A 79 11.76 2.44 -16.55
C TYR A 79 13.28 2.25 -16.40
N ARG A 80 14.05 2.96 -17.21
CA ARG A 80 15.51 3.02 -17.06
C ARG A 80 15.85 3.96 -15.89
N PHE A 81 17.05 3.83 -15.38
CA PHE A 81 17.54 4.69 -14.30
C PHE A 81 17.47 6.19 -14.65
N ASP A 82 17.81 6.54 -15.89
CA ASP A 82 17.80 7.92 -16.35
C ASP A 82 16.39 8.53 -16.49
N ASP A 83 15.34 7.70 -16.45
CA ASP A 83 13.94 8.13 -16.55
C ASP A 83 13.33 8.53 -15.18
N ILE A 84 14.09 8.46 -14.08
CA ILE A 84 13.61 8.81 -12.74
C ILE A 84 12.92 10.20 -12.69
N PRO A 85 13.50 11.27 -13.28
CA PRO A 85 12.83 12.57 -13.27
C PRO A 85 11.46 12.55 -13.98
N HIS A 86 11.34 11.80 -15.07
CA HIS A 86 10.08 11.61 -15.78
C HIS A 86 9.07 10.85 -14.92
N CYS A 87 9.47 9.77 -14.22
CA CYS A 87 8.61 9.02 -13.31
C CYS A 87 8.05 9.92 -12.20
N HIS A 88 8.89 10.77 -11.60
CA HIS A 88 8.43 11.73 -10.60
C HIS A 88 7.43 12.74 -11.17
N GLN A 89 7.65 13.21 -12.41
CA GLN A 89 6.71 14.12 -13.04
C GLN A 89 5.36 13.46 -13.33
N LEU A 90 5.35 12.19 -13.76
CA LEU A 90 4.11 11.43 -13.94
C LEU A 90 3.33 11.30 -12.63
N MET A 91 4.02 11.08 -11.50
CA MET A 91 3.40 11.01 -10.17
C MET A 91 2.82 12.36 -9.75
N LEU A 92 3.56 13.46 -9.93
CA LEU A 92 3.09 14.81 -9.62
C LEU A 92 1.84 15.19 -10.44
N ASP A 93 1.82 14.84 -11.71
CA ASP A 93 0.74 15.13 -12.63
C ASP A 93 -0.46 14.17 -12.47
N ASN A 94 -0.35 13.16 -11.59
CA ASN A 94 -1.30 12.06 -11.45
C ASN A 94 -1.58 11.34 -12.79
N LYS A 95 -0.54 11.18 -13.61
CA LYS A 95 -0.58 10.53 -14.93
C LYS A 95 0.17 9.21 -14.96
N HIS A 96 0.63 8.74 -13.81
CA HIS A 96 1.28 7.45 -13.70
C HIS A 96 0.31 6.29 -14.02
N PRO A 97 0.80 5.16 -14.55
CA PRO A 97 -0.04 3.99 -14.80
C PRO A 97 -0.61 3.42 -13.49
N TYR A 98 -1.71 2.71 -13.61
CA TYR A 98 -2.29 2.02 -12.46
C TYR A 98 -1.35 0.91 -11.98
N GLY A 99 -0.99 0.93 -10.71
CA GLY A 99 -0.04 0.01 -10.10
C GLY A 99 1.28 0.68 -9.75
N ASN A 100 2.31 -0.12 -9.56
CA ASN A 100 3.64 0.35 -9.18
C ASN A 100 4.54 0.53 -10.39
N MET A 101 5.29 1.61 -10.41
CA MET A 101 6.39 1.83 -11.35
C MET A 101 7.69 1.33 -10.73
N ALA A 102 8.50 0.62 -11.49
CA ALA A 102 9.82 0.20 -11.06
C ALA A 102 10.91 0.77 -11.97
N VAL A 103 12.06 1.08 -11.40
CA VAL A 103 13.24 1.55 -12.12
C VAL A 103 14.30 0.46 -12.10
N LEU A 104 14.83 0.12 -13.26
CA LEU A 104 15.90 -0.85 -13.40
C LEU A 104 17.25 -0.22 -13.05
N VAL A 105 17.84 -0.67 -11.95
CA VAL A 105 19.18 -0.24 -11.51
C VAL A 105 20.16 -1.35 -11.85
N ASN A 106 20.93 -1.17 -12.91
CA ASN A 106 21.90 -2.16 -13.42
C ASN A 106 21.31 -3.54 -13.77
N ALA A 107 19.99 -3.63 -13.91
CA ALA A 107 19.33 -4.86 -14.31
C ALA A 107 19.04 -4.82 -15.82
N PRO A 108 19.35 -5.89 -16.57
CA PRO A 108 19.17 -5.91 -18.03
C PRO A 108 17.70 -6.00 -18.43
N GLN A 109 16.86 -6.51 -17.54
CA GLN A 109 15.42 -6.69 -17.76
C GLN A 109 14.68 -6.71 -16.43
N PRO A 110 13.35 -6.49 -16.41
CA PRO A 110 12.55 -6.68 -15.20
C PRO A 110 12.74 -8.09 -14.64
N GLY A 111 13.06 -8.17 -13.34
CA GLY A 111 13.06 -9.44 -12.64
C GLY A 111 11.63 -9.96 -12.44
N LEU A 112 11.46 -11.27 -12.25
CA LEU A 112 10.19 -11.93 -11.93
C LEU A 112 9.00 -11.51 -12.83
N GLY A 113 9.26 -11.26 -14.10
CA GLY A 113 8.19 -11.13 -15.07
C GLY A 113 7.39 -12.44 -15.11
N ARG A 114 6.07 -12.34 -14.98
CA ARG A 114 5.20 -13.48 -15.29
C ARG A 114 5.47 -13.86 -16.75
N ALA A 115 5.90 -15.10 -16.96
CA ALA A 115 5.93 -15.69 -18.29
C ALA A 115 4.51 -15.77 -18.86
#